data_114ff7da8dd8a43fa41cebfbe98d607c
#
_entry.id   114ff7da8dd8a43fa41cebfbe98d607c
#
_cell.length_a   1.000
_cell.length_b   1.000
_cell.length_c   1.000
_cell.angle_alpha   90.00
_cell.angle_beta   90.00
_cell.angle_gamma   90.00
#
_symmetry.space_group_name_H-M   'P 1'
#
loop_
_entity.id
_entity.type
_entity.pdbx_description
1 polymer ?
#
loop_
_entity_poly.entity_id
_entity_poly.type
_entity_poly.pdbx_seq_one_letter_code
_entity_poly.pdbx_strand_id
1 'polypeptide(L)'
;TIRLVGTQAGAVTDLDGNFELNGVGVLEGMYDIEVKYVGYKTEVRRKVRVENGNLVILNLELETDAQELADVVVVAKKNRENENMLLLEQQKAVIAVQAVGVKELSRKGVSDAEGAVSKVAGVSKQEGVKNVFVRGLGDRYNATTFNGFPIPSEDPEYKNISLDFFSTDIIQTVGVNKAFNAGGSSDVGGANIDITSKELIGGGHFNIGVSGGFNTQTLTTDFLKMDGVNLLGIADKTQPGMENNYNFKNSLDPSEHDLQINRNYGVSGGKRFYVGPQKDALSFFLVAAHNTEYQYAEEVLRNTTTNGTIYKDQTGKVYEQKISQLALANLDYDYRNRHHLSYNFMMVHDNVQSVGDYDGMDSGKFNDDYDNMGFTRRQQANDNWLLVNQLMTNWGLTKTLSFDAGASYNVVKGSEPDRRINNLRKAAEGYTLLEGNSQQRYFSELNENDLNVKAGLTYRLADDQEEISNIRIGYNGRFVNDDFEATEYNMTVAHSSVFRLEDFSLDSYYNQENLKNGWFEIQRNVDKYTVKKDIHSAYVEAVYQFDAAWILNLGVKYDRVD
;
A
#
# COMPACT_ATOMS: atom_id res chain seq x y z
N THR A 1 28.56 -22.32 17.10
CA THR A 1 29.02 -23.05 15.92
C THR A 1 30.09 -24.04 16.32
N ILE A 2 30.01 -25.28 15.89
CA ILE A 2 30.96 -26.37 16.14
C ILE A 2 31.54 -26.78 14.79
N ARG A 3 32.86 -26.98 14.70
CA ARG A 3 33.50 -27.47 13.47
C ARG A 3 34.64 -28.44 13.74
N LEU A 4 34.85 -29.35 12.85
CA LEU A 4 36.03 -30.22 12.81
C LEU A 4 37.19 -29.47 12.13
N VAL A 5 38.25 -29.21 12.88
CA VAL A 5 39.41 -28.43 12.38
C VAL A 5 40.10 -29.20 11.23
N GLY A 6 40.35 -28.51 10.12
CA GLY A 6 40.95 -29.10 8.94
C GLY A 6 39.98 -29.78 7.97
N THR A 7 38.66 -29.71 8.23
CA THR A 7 37.61 -30.24 7.37
C THR A 7 36.56 -29.17 7.08
N GLN A 8 35.60 -29.48 6.20
CA GLN A 8 34.42 -28.65 5.96
C GLN A 8 33.21 -29.09 6.85
N ALA A 9 33.39 -30.09 7.71
CA ALA A 9 32.32 -30.57 8.58
C ALA A 9 32.10 -29.63 9.75
N GLY A 10 30.87 -29.19 9.94
CA GLY A 10 30.45 -28.31 11.05
C GLY A 10 28.96 -28.43 11.32
N ALA A 11 28.57 -28.00 12.53
CA ALA A 11 27.19 -27.98 12.99
C ALA A 11 26.91 -26.71 13.81
N VAL A 12 25.63 -26.41 13.97
CA VAL A 12 25.11 -25.37 14.86
C VAL A 12 24.26 -26.06 15.93
N THR A 13 24.33 -25.60 17.16
CA THR A 13 23.47 -26.12 18.26
C THR A 13 21.99 -25.74 18.03
N ASP A 14 21.12 -26.57 18.52
CA ASP A 14 19.72 -26.23 18.76
C ASP A 14 19.56 -25.25 19.95
N LEU A 15 18.31 -24.94 20.32
CA LEU A 15 17.99 -24.01 21.43
C LEU A 15 18.40 -24.55 22.80
N ASP A 16 18.52 -25.88 22.95
CA ASP A 16 18.90 -26.55 24.18
C ASP A 16 20.42 -26.83 24.26
N GLY A 17 21.17 -26.37 23.25
CA GLY A 17 22.61 -26.54 23.16
C GLY A 17 23.07 -27.90 22.58
N ASN A 18 22.16 -28.74 22.12
CA ASN A 18 22.51 -30.01 21.50
C ASN A 18 22.98 -29.79 20.06
N PHE A 19 23.96 -30.57 19.64
CA PHE A 19 24.45 -30.57 18.27
C PHE A 19 24.70 -31.99 17.76
N GLU A 20 24.53 -32.17 16.48
CA GLU A 20 24.92 -33.38 15.76
C GLU A 20 25.84 -33.01 14.60
N LEU A 21 27.03 -33.60 14.58
CA LEU A 21 28.04 -33.38 13.57
C LEU A 21 28.21 -34.63 12.75
N ASN A 22 27.51 -34.68 11.62
CA ASN A 22 27.56 -35.80 10.69
C ASN A 22 28.83 -35.70 9.83
N GLY A 23 29.75 -36.63 10.01
CA GLY A 23 31.04 -36.68 9.36
C GLY A 23 31.01 -37.21 7.92
N VAL A 24 30.04 -36.86 7.09
CA VAL A 24 30.01 -37.27 5.70
C VAL A 24 31.26 -36.75 4.98
N GLY A 25 32.11 -37.67 4.51
CA GLY A 25 33.38 -37.33 3.85
C GLY A 25 34.56 -37.08 4.80
N VAL A 26 34.42 -37.32 6.10
CA VAL A 26 35.51 -37.30 7.08
C VAL A 26 36.11 -38.70 7.19
N LEU A 27 37.44 -38.80 7.03
CA LEU A 27 38.15 -40.04 7.19
C LEU A 27 38.30 -40.40 8.67
N GLU A 28 38.45 -41.70 8.98
CA GLU A 28 38.81 -42.12 10.33
C GLU A 28 40.13 -41.51 10.78
N GLY A 29 40.17 -40.99 12.00
CA GLY A 29 41.35 -40.30 12.49
C GLY A 29 41.13 -39.52 13.78
N MET A 30 42.15 -38.80 14.17
CA MET A 30 42.14 -37.89 15.31
C MET A 30 41.92 -36.46 14.81
N TYR A 31 40.86 -35.80 15.34
CA TYR A 31 40.53 -34.43 14.94
C TYR A 31 40.42 -33.53 16.18
N ASP A 32 40.66 -32.25 15.96
CA ASP A 32 40.36 -31.21 16.94
C ASP A 32 38.97 -30.63 16.61
N ILE A 33 38.13 -30.49 17.64
CA ILE A 33 36.79 -29.89 17.54
C ILE A 33 36.88 -28.48 18.13
N GLU A 34 36.59 -27.49 17.29
CA GLU A 34 36.54 -26.08 17.72
C GLU A 34 35.08 -25.67 17.90
N VAL A 35 34.79 -25.07 19.07
CA VAL A 35 33.49 -24.51 19.41
C VAL A 35 33.61 -23.01 19.60
N LYS A 36 32.78 -22.25 18.85
CA LYS A 36 32.70 -20.80 18.93
C LYS A 36 31.28 -20.36 19.24
N TYR A 37 31.15 -19.54 20.27
CA TYR A 37 29.91 -18.85 20.61
C TYR A 37 30.21 -17.41 21.00
N VAL A 38 29.33 -16.48 20.62
CA VAL A 38 29.52 -15.04 20.91
C VAL A 38 29.50 -14.81 22.43
N GLY A 39 30.49 -14.13 22.95
CA GLY A 39 30.60 -13.88 24.40
C GLY A 39 31.30 -14.98 25.22
N TYR A 40 31.78 -16.05 24.58
CA TYR A 40 32.52 -17.14 25.19
C TYR A 40 33.89 -17.32 24.54
N LYS A 41 34.86 -17.78 25.32
CA LYS A 41 36.17 -18.17 24.82
C LYS A 41 36.02 -19.33 23.82
N THR A 42 36.78 -19.27 22.75
CA THR A 42 36.84 -20.40 21.82
C THR A 42 37.39 -21.62 22.55
N GLU A 43 36.59 -22.69 22.65
CA GLU A 43 37.04 -23.96 23.23
C GLU A 43 37.47 -24.91 22.10
N VAL A 44 38.63 -25.58 22.31
CA VAL A 44 39.15 -26.54 21.34
C VAL A 44 39.39 -27.87 22.04
N ARG A 45 38.54 -28.85 21.77
CA ARG A 45 38.71 -30.22 22.22
C ARG A 45 39.66 -30.97 21.29
N ARG A 46 40.85 -31.25 21.73
CA ARG A 46 41.88 -31.84 20.92
C ARG A 46 41.82 -33.37 20.90
N LYS A 47 42.26 -33.97 19.78
CA LYS A 47 42.46 -35.41 19.61
C LYS A 47 41.18 -36.26 19.87
N VAL A 48 40.05 -35.80 19.36
CA VAL A 48 38.82 -36.59 19.35
C VAL A 48 38.95 -37.63 18.29
N ARG A 49 38.81 -38.91 18.67
CA ARG A 49 38.89 -40.02 17.75
C ARG A 49 37.56 -40.22 17.02
N VAL A 50 37.60 -40.17 15.71
CA VAL A 50 36.46 -40.42 14.82
C VAL A 50 36.70 -41.76 14.14
N GLU A 51 35.76 -42.67 14.32
CA GLU A 51 35.74 -44.01 13.72
C GLU A 51 34.43 -44.21 12.98
N ASN A 52 34.52 -44.91 11.84
CA ASN A 52 33.33 -45.16 11.00
C ASN A 52 32.25 -45.99 11.74
N GLY A 53 31.06 -45.46 11.78
CA GLY A 53 29.91 -46.14 12.44
C GLY A 53 29.84 -45.99 13.96
N ASN A 54 30.78 -45.31 14.60
CA ASN A 54 30.75 -45.06 16.06
C ASN A 54 30.20 -43.65 16.37
N LEU A 55 29.32 -43.58 17.38
CA LEU A 55 28.80 -42.34 17.93
C LEU A 55 29.75 -41.85 19.04
N VAL A 56 30.26 -40.65 18.90
CA VAL A 56 31.07 -39.98 19.94
C VAL A 56 30.20 -38.94 20.63
N ILE A 57 29.96 -39.12 21.93
CA ILE A 57 29.22 -38.14 22.74
C ILE A 57 30.21 -37.18 23.39
N LEU A 58 30.02 -35.89 23.17
CA LEU A 58 30.85 -34.83 23.71
C LEU A 58 30.00 -33.81 24.47
N ASN A 59 30.31 -33.61 25.73
CA ASN A 59 29.79 -32.49 26.51
C ASN A 59 30.88 -31.43 26.62
N LEU A 60 30.60 -30.21 26.22
CA LEU A 60 31.52 -29.11 26.14
C LEU A 60 30.97 -27.96 26.97
N GLU A 61 31.75 -27.49 27.95
CA GLU A 61 31.42 -26.30 28.76
C GLU A 61 32.23 -25.13 28.21
N LEU A 62 31.55 -24.01 27.96
CA LEU A 62 32.18 -22.81 27.45
C LEU A 62 32.41 -21.83 28.62
N GLU A 63 33.62 -21.33 28.76
CA GLU A 63 33.92 -20.24 29.68
C GLU A 63 33.57 -18.89 29.09
N THR A 64 32.89 -18.04 29.85
CA THR A 64 32.63 -16.65 29.45
C THR A 64 33.95 -15.91 29.20
N ASP A 65 34.03 -15.21 28.08
CA ASP A 65 35.13 -14.33 27.77
C ASP A 65 34.96 -13.01 28.56
N ALA A 66 35.48 -12.99 29.78
CA ALA A 66 35.40 -11.84 30.69
C ALA A 66 36.43 -10.74 30.35
N GLN A 67 36.84 -10.58 29.08
CA GLN A 67 37.37 -9.29 28.66
C GLN A 67 36.18 -8.33 28.60
N GLU A 68 36.22 -7.27 29.45
CA GLU A 68 35.43 -6.06 29.26
C GLU A 68 35.73 -5.47 27.87
N LEU A 69 35.13 -6.05 26.87
CA LEU A 69 34.83 -5.34 25.64
C LEU A 69 33.76 -4.33 26.05
N ALA A 70 34.11 -3.04 26.07
CA ALA A 70 33.13 -1.97 26.06
C ALA A 70 31.97 -2.44 25.17
N ASP A 71 30.76 -2.47 25.73
CA ASP A 71 29.55 -2.98 25.10
C ASP A 71 29.47 -2.51 23.65
N VAL A 72 29.93 -3.32 22.73
CA VAL A 72 29.53 -3.22 21.32
C VAL A 72 28.20 -3.95 21.25
N VAL A 73 27.16 -3.29 21.70
CA VAL A 73 25.80 -3.69 21.42
C VAL A 73 25.65 -3.52 19.90
N VAL A 74 25.92 -4.57 19.17
CA VAL A 74 25.51 -4.66 17.76
C VAL A 74 24.00 -4.79 17.80
N VAL A 75 23.31 -3.67 17.79
CA VAL A 75 21.87 -3.64 17.53
C VAL A 75 21.71 -3.97 16.06
N ALA A 76 21.66 -5.26 15.75
CA ALA A 76 21.25 -5.70 14.43
C ALA A 76 19.79 -5.26 14.26
N LYS A 77 19.52 -4.40 13.26
CA LYS A 77 18.13 -4.09 12.87
C LYS A 77 17.39 -5.40 12.62
N LYS A 78 16.25 -5.57 13.26
CA LYS A 78 15.42 -6.77 13.11
C LYS A 78 14.93 -6.86 11.65
N ASN A 79 15.19 -7.99 11.02
CA ASN A 79 14.69 -8.22 9.65
C ASN A 79 13.21 -8.61 9.68
N ARG A 80 12.33 -7.62 9.68
CA ARG A 80 10.87 -7.79 9.67
C ARG A 80 10.29 -8.31 8.35
N GLU A 81 11.09 -8.44 7.31
CA GLU A 81 10.67 -9.14 6.10
C GLU A 81 10.51 -10.65 6.33
N ASN A 82 11.11 -11.17 7.41
CA ASN A 82 11.11 -12.59 7.73
C ASN A 82 9.93 -12.93 8.63
N GLU A 83 9.13 -13.92 8.21
CA GLU A 83 7.95 -14.43 8.90
C GLU A 83 8.24 -14.85 10.35
N ASN A 84 9.35 -15.55 10.60
CA ASN A 84 9.72 -15.98 11.95
C ASN A 84 9.94 -14.80 12.91
N MET A 85 10.50 -13.68 12.42
CA MET A 85 10.68 -12.48 13.23
C MET A 85 9.34 -11.82 13.56
N LEU A 86 8.42 -11.77 12.60
CA LEU A 86 7.07 -11.23 12.82
C LEU A 86 6.27 -12.10 13.78
N LEU A 87 6.40 -13.42 13.71
CA LEU A 87 5.77 -14.34 14.68
C LEU A 87 6.31 -14.13 16.09
N LEU A 88 7.63 -13.92 16.26
CA LEU A 88 8.22 -13.60 17.56
C LEU A 88 7.75 -12.24 18.09
N GLU A 89 7.65 -11.22 17.24
CA GLU A 89 7.09 -9.91 17.60
C GLU A 89 5.61 -10.03 17.99
N GLN A 90 4.84 -10.83 17.27
CA GLN A 90 3.44 -11.09 17.55
C GLN A 90 3.23 -11.84 18.88
N GLN A 91 4.09 -12.83 19.19
CA GLN A 91 4.06 -13.53 20.48
C GLN A 91 4.38 -12.63 21.68
N LYS A 92 5.25 -11.62 21.47
CA LYS A 92 5.63 -10.65 22.50
C LYS A 92 4.73 -9.42 22.53
N ALA A 93 3.81 -9.28 21.58
CA ALA A 93 2.93 -8.11 21.49
C ALA A 93 1.89 -8.12 22.61
N VAL A 94 1.78 -7.01 23.33
CA VAL A 94 0.75 -6.79 24.37
C VAL A 94 -0.66 -6.76 23.77
N ILE A 95 -0.77 -6.29 22.54
CA ILE A 95 -2.02 -6.21 21.76
C ILE A 95 -1.92 -7.16 20.57
N ALA A 96 -2.98 -7.90 20.30
CA ALA A 96 -3.05 -8.82 19.17
C ALA A 96 -2.98 -8.07 17.83
N VAL A 97 -1.80 -8.00 17.24
CA VAL A 97 -1.55 -7.46 15.89
C VAL A 97 -1.23 -8.63 14.96
N GLN A 98 -1.87 -8.67 13.80
CA GLN A 98 -1.50 -9.59 12.74
C GLN A 98 -0.65 -8.84 11.72
N ALA A 99 0.58 -9.29 11.51
CA ALA A 99 1.49 -8.68 10.54
C ALA A 99 1.87 -9.69 9.46
N VAL A 100 1.93 -9.22 8.21
CA VAL A 100 2.36 -9.99 7.05
C VAL A 100 3.58 -9.31 6.45
N GLY A 101 4.67 -10.07 6.27
CA GLY A 101 5.93 -9.55 5.73
C GLY A 101 6.01 -9.71 4.21
N VAL A 102 6.79 -8.85 3.56
CA VAL A 102 6.92 -8.83 2.09
C VAL A 102 7.40 -10.17 1.51
N LYS A 103 8.22 -10.94 2.21
CA LYS A 103 8.66 -12.28 1.72
C LYS A 103 7.53 -13.29 1.66
N GLU A 104 6.60 -13.23 2.60
CA GLU A 104 5.39 -14.06 2.58
C GLU A 104 4.48 -13.64 1.42
N LEU A 105 4.30 -12.32 1.21
CA LEU A 105 3.51 -11.77 0.12
C LEU A 105 4.03 -12.22 -1.24
N SER A 106 5.34 -12.10 -1.46
CA SER A 106 5.98 -12.52 -2.72
C SER A 106 5.78 -14.01 -2.99
N ARG A 107 5.86 -14.88 -1.96
CA ARG A 107 5.59 -16.32 -2.11
C ARG A 107 4.13 -16.63 -2.45
N LYS A 108 3.21 -15.77 -2.02
CA LYS A 108 1.76 -15.91 -2.27
C LYS A 108 1.31 -15.21 -3.56
N GLY A 109 2.24 -14.61 -4.32
CA GLY A 109 1.95 -13.88 -5.56
C GLY A 109 1.15 -12.60 -5.33
N VAL A 110 1.34 -11.95 -4.19
CA VAL A 110 0.68 -10.69 -3.83
C VAL A 110 1.60 -9.53 -4.18
N SER A 111 1.06 -8.52 -4.89
CA SER A 111 1.80 -7.39 -5.45
C SER A 111 1.70 -6.09 -4.63
N ASP A 112 0.71 -5.99 -3.72
CA ASP A 112 0.37 -4.75 -3.03
C ASP A 112 -0.18 -4.98 -1.60
N ALA A 113 -0.45 -3.89 -0.89
CA ALA A 113 -0.98 -3.94 0.46
C ALA A 113 -2.43 -4.43 0.52
N GLU A 114 -3.24 -4.18 -0.51
CA GLU A 114 -4.62 -4.66 -0.56
C GLU A 114 -4.68 -6.18 -0.55
N GLY A 115 -3.90 -6.81 -1.43
CA GLY A 115 -3.74 -8.25 -1.47
C GLY A 115 -3.15 -8.82 -0.17
N ALA A 116 -2.23 -8.08 0.48
CA ALA A 116 -1.67 -8.45 1.78
C ALA A 116 -2.74 -8.52 2.87
N VAL A 117 -3.51 -7.45 3.02
CA VAL A 117 -4.56 -7.33 4.06
C VAL A 117 -5.68 -8.33 3.83
N SER A 118 -6.01 -8.65 2.59
CA SER A 118 -7.03 -9.66 2.24
C SER A 118 -6.68 -11.08 2.69
N LYS A 119 -5.40 -11.36 3.01
CA LYS A 119 -4.94 -12.65 3.58
C LYS A 119 -5.05 -12.70 5.10
N VAL A 120 -5.36 -11.59 5.74
CA VAL A 120 -5.49 -11.51 7.20
C VAL A 120 -6.88 -12.02 7.63
N ALA A 121 -6.93 -12.87 8.65
CA ALA A 121 -8.20 -13.43 9.13
C ALA A 121 -9.21 -12.35 9.54
N GLY A 122 -10.46 -12.47 9.08
CA GLY A 122 -11.54 -11.51 9.35
C GLY A 122 -11.47 -10.23 8.52
N VAL A 123 -10.68 -10.22 7.45
CA VAL A 123 -10.68 -9.20 6.41
C VAL A 123 -11.29 -9.80 5.14
N SER A 124 -12.13 -9.06 4.47
CA SER A 124 -12.72 -9.42 3.19
C SER A 124 -12.63 -8.27 2.19
N LYS A 125 -12.51 -8.63 0.92
CA LYS A 125 -12.58 -7.71 -0.23
C LYS A 125 -13.88 -7.97 -0.98
N GLN A 126 -14.48 -6.93 -1.51
CA GLN A 126 -15.61 -7.01 -2.43
C GLN A 126 -15.18 -6.44 -3.78
N GLU A 127 -15.49 -7.14 -4.86
CA GLU A 127 -15.24 -6.65 -6.21
C GLU A 127 -15.95 -5.31 -6.47
N GLY A 128 -15.26 -4.39 -7.12
CA GLY A 128 -15.76 -3.05 -7.41
C GLY A 128 -15.75 -2.07 -6.24
N VAL A 129 -15.23 -2.47 -5.07
CA VAL A 129 -15.03 -1.59 -3.90
C VAL A 129 -13.54 -1.42 -3.65
N LYS A 130 -13.07 -0.17 -3.56
CA LYS A 130 -11.64 0.15 -3.43
C LYS A 130 -11.01 -0.29 -2.12
N ASN A 131 -11.76 -0.41 -1.04
CA ASN A 131 -11.23 -0.68 0.29
C ASN A 131 -11.73 -2.01 0.87
N VAL A 132 -11.03 -2.49 1.88
CA VAL A 132 -11.33 -3.76 2.55
C VAL A 132 -12.36 -3.60 3.66
N PHE A 133 -13.09 -4.68 3.94
CA PHE A 133 -13.98 -4.80 5.08
C PHE A 133 -13.30 -5.59 6.20
N VAL A 134 -13.26 -5.04 7.39
CA VAL A 134 -12.73 -5.73 8.57
C VAL A 134 -13.89 -6.10 9.49
N ARG A 135 -14.09 -7.39 9.70
CA ARG A 135 -15.24 -7.93 10.48
C ARG A 135 -16.59 -7.37 9.99
N GLY A 136 -16.74 -7.16 8.68
CA GLY A 136 -17.93 -6.58 8.05
C GLY A 136 -18.02 -5.05 8.13
N LEU A 137 -17.07 -4.37 8.79
CA LEU A 137 -17.00 -2.91 8.85
C LEU A 137 -16.21 -2.37 7.68
N GLY A 138 -16.82 -1.46 6.92
CA GLY A 138 -16.22 -0.85 5.74
C GLY A 138 -15.25 0.28 6.05
N ASP A 139 -14.87 1.02 5.01
CA ASP A 139 -13.83 2.04 5.00
C ASP A 139 -13.90 3.06 6.15
N ARG A 140 -15.09 3.60 6.42
CA ARG A 140 -15.30 4.65 7.45
C ARG A 140 -14.91 4.22 8.87
N TYR A 141 -14.88 2.92 9.14
CA TYR A 141 -14.56 2.34 10.45
C TYR A 141 -13.12 1.85 10.56
N ASN A 142 -12.35 1.92 9.48
CA ASN A 142 -10.95 1.56 9.44
C ASN A 142 -10.05 2.80 9.43
N ALA A 143 -8.76 2.62 9.70
CA ALA A 143 -7.74 3.64 9.48
C ALA A 143 -6.54 3.02 8.77
N THR A 144 -5.92 3.78 7.87
CA THR A 144 -4.67 3.41 7.21
C THR A 144 -3.56 4.35 7.66
N THR A 145 -2.44 3.77 8.06
CA THR A 145 -1.24 4.50 8.46
C THR A 145 -0.02 4.02 7.68
N PHE A 146 0.94 4.91 7.48
CA PHE A 146 2.25 4.60 6.90
C PHE A 146 3.34 4.97 7.90
N ASN A 147 4.10 3.98 8.35
CA ASN A 147 5.07 4.12 9.45
C ASN A 147 4.43 4.72 10.72
N GLY A 148 3.18 4.34 11.00
CA GLY A 148 2.42 4.81 12.15
C GLY A 148 1.85 6.23 12.06
N PHE A 149 1.89 6.89 10.90
CA PHE A 149 1.23 8.18 10.64
C PHE A 149 0.01 7.99 9.73
N PRO A 150 -1.12 8.65 10.00
CA PRO A 150 -2.25 8.68 9.08
C PRO A 150 -1.86 9.17 7.69
N ILE A 151 -2.49 8.63 6.67
CA ILE A 151 -2.37 9.06 5.28
C ILE A 151 -3.73 9.51 4.77
N PRO A 152 -3.80 10.65 4.04
CA PRO A 152 -5.03 11.12 3.41
C PRO A 152 -5.46 10.22 2.25
N SER A 153 -6.76 10.28 1.90
CA SER A 153 -7.33 9.57 0.77
C SER A 153 -7.17 10.36 -0.54
N GLU A 154 -6.98 9.66 -1.63
CA GLU A 154 -6.98 10.23 -2.99
C GLU A 154 -8.38 10.48 -3.54
N ASP A 155 -9.40 10.00 -2.86
CA ASP A 155 -10.79 10.02 -3.30
C ASP A 155 -11.68 10.61 -2.21
N PRO A 156 -12.45 11.69 -2.48
CA PRO A 156 -13.26 12.37 -1.48
C PRO A 156 -14.41 11.51 -0.91
N GLU A 157 -14.78 10.42 -1.58
CA GLU A 157 -15.83 9.52 -1.10
C GLU A 157 -15.33 8.54 -0.03
N TYR A 158 -14.00 8.36 0.10
CA TYR A 158 -13.38 7.41 1.01
C TYR A 158 -12.59 8.10 2.12
N LYS A 159 -12.59 7.50 3.30
CA LYS A 159 -11.80 7.96 4.45
C LYS A 159 -10.32 7.59 4.33
N ASN A 160 -10.05 6.42 3.76
CA ASN A 160 -8.70 5.87 3.67
C ASN A 160 -8.26 5.79 2.21
N ILE A 161 -6.96 6.00 2.00
CA ILE A 161 -6.31 5.78 0.73
C ILE A 161 -6.49 4.34 0.25
N SER A 162 -6.59 4.14 -1.05
CA SER A 162 -6.62 2.81 -1.63
C SER A 162 -5.32 2.05 -1.34
N LEU A 163 -5.43 0.82 -0.85
CA LEU A 163 -4.27 0.02 -0.42
C LEU A 163 -3.41 -0.48 -1.58
N ASP A 164 -3.93 -0.47 -2.81
CA ASP A 164 -3.20 -0.84 -4.02
C ASP A 164 -2.12 0.18 -4.44
N PHE A 165 -2.14 1.39 -3.86
CA PHE A 165 -1.05 2.37 -3.99
C PHE A 165 0.28 1.86 -3.42
N PHE A 166 0.23 0.93 -2.48
CA PHE A 166 1.40 0.44 -1.78
C PHE A 166 1.84 -0.90 -2.38
N SER A 167 2.67 -0.83 -3.41
CA SER A 167 3.32 -2.00 -4.01
C SER A 167 4.27 -2.69 -3.03
N THR A 168 4.41 -4.02 -3.15
CA THR A 168 5.41 -4.80 -2.41
C THR A 168 6.84 -4.35 -2.66
N ASP A 169 7.10 -3.51 -3.67
CA ASP A 169 8.41 -2.91 -3.89
C ASP A 169 8.84 -1.94 -2.78
N ILE A 170 7.90 -1.27 -2.14
CA ILE A 170 8.15 -0.30 -1.06
C ILE A 170 7.72 -0.77 0.33
N ILE A 171 6.95 -1.86 0.43
CA ILE A 171 6.44 -2.40 1.70
C ILE A 171 7.48 -3.33 2.34
N GLN A 172 7.74 -3.18 3.64
CA GLN A 172 8.40 -4.17 4.47
C GLN A 172 7.40 -5.11 5.14
N THR A 173 6.37 -4.53 5.79
CA THR A 173 5.31 -5.26 6.46
C THR A 173 3.97 -4.53 6.36
N VAL A 174 2.89 -5.29 6.44
CA VAL A 174 1.53 -4.76 6.65
C VAL A 174 1.00 -5.34 7.95
N GLY A 175 0.75 -4.46 8.92
CA GLY A 175 0.19 -4.81 10.23
C GLY A 175 -1.30 -4.48 10.29
N VAL A 176 -2.12 -5.39 10.81
CA VAL A 176 -3.55 -5.18 11.03
C VAL A 176 -3.86 -5.31 12.51
N ASN A 177 -4.11 -4.17 13.15
CA ASN A 177 -4.49 -4.09 14.56
C ASN A 177 -6.00 -3.91 14.69
N LYS A 178 -6.66 -4.89 15.32
CA LYS A 178 -8.11 -4.95 15.54
C LYS A 178 -8.51 -4.66 16.99
N ALA A 179 -7.56 -4.24 17.81
CA ALA A 179 -7.77 -3.92 19.22
C ALA A 179 -7.56 -2.42 19.47
N PHE A 180 -8.14 -1.92 20.56
CA PHE A 180 -7.92 -0.54 20.98
C PHE A 180 -6.45 -0.29 21.31
N ASN A 181 -5.96 0.87 20.85
CA ASN A 181 -4.63 1.38 21.17
C ASN A 181 -4.77 2.86 21.53
N ALA A 182 -4.34 3.26 22.72
CA ALA A 182 -4.45 4.65 23.17
C ALA A 182 -3.67 5.64 22.27
N GLY A 183 -2.56 5.22 21.67
CA GLY A 183 -1.81 6.02 20.70
C GLY A 183 -2.40 6.04 19.28
N GLY A 184 -3.39 5.19 18.97
CA GLY A 184 -4.05 5.10 17.67
C GLY A 184 -5.13 6.15 17.45
N SER A 185 -5.81 6.11 16.31
CA SER A 185 -6.98 6.96 16.03
C SER A 185 -8.20 6.47 16.81
N SER A 186 -9.02 7.40 17.34
CA SER A 186 -10.22 7.05 18.11
C SER A 186 -11.43 6.74 17.26
N ASP A 187 -11.42 7.07 15.97
CA ASP A 187 -12.49 6.84 15.02
C ASP A 187 -12.40 5.48 14.30
N VAL A 188 -11.72 4.51 14.93
CA VAL A 188 -11.49 3.16 14.40
C VAL A 188 -12.35 2.15 15.16
N GLY A 189 -13.35 1.58 14.47
CA GLY A 189 -14.18 0.48 14.99
C GLY A 189 -13.83 -0.88 14.40
N GLY A 190 -13.17 -0.92 13.25
CA GLY A 190 -12.73 -2.13 12.53
C GLY A 190 -11.29 -2.48 12.82
N ALA A 191 -10.35 -1.88 12.09
CA ALA A 191 -8.92 -2.05 12.29
C ALA A 191 -8.11 -0.81 11.91
N ASN A 192 -6.92 -0.69 12.51
CA ASN A 192 -5.84 0.14 12.00
C ASN A 192 -4.91 -0.74 11.15
N ILE A 193 -4.75 -0.37 9.88
CA ILE A 193 -3.87 -1.00 8.91
C ILE A 193 -2.61 -0.15 8.83
N ASP A 194 -1.50 -0.66 9.36
CA ASP A 194 -0.21 0.04 9.33
C ASP A 194 0.71 -0.56 8.28
N ILE A 195 1.11 0.25 7.33
CA ILE A 195 2.05 -0.12 6.26
C ILE A 195 3.42 0.39 6.67
N THR A 196 4.38 -0.51 6.85
CA THR A 196 5.76 -0.13 7.16
C THR A 196 6.60 -0.15 5.88
N SER A 197 7.33 0.92 5.63
CA SER A 197 8.20 1.04 4.45
C SER A 197 9.42 0.13 4.54
N LYS A 198 9.93 -0.30 3.39
CA LYS A 198 11.24 -0.95 3.30
C LYS A 198 12.34 -0.02 3.79
N GLU A 199 13.33 -0.62 4.42
CA GLU A 199 14.55 0.02 4.88
C GLU A 199 15.77 -0.83 4.51
N LEU A 200 16.97 -0.27 4.62
CA LEU A 200 18.19 -1.02 4.37
C LEU A 200 18.40 -2.12 5.41
N ILE A 201 18.48 -3.38 4.95
CA ILE A 201 18.85 -4.52 5.75
C ILE A 201 20.29 -4.91 5.44
N GLY A 202 21.13 -5.01 6.49
CA GLY A 202 22.55 -5.35 6.35
C GLY A 202 23.45 -4.20 5.95
N GLY A 203 24.57 -4.51 5.29
CA GLY A 203 25.64 -3.53 4.98
C GLY A 203 25.43 -2.76 3.67
N GLY A 204 24.66 -3.30 2.78
CA GLY A 204 24.33 -2.68 1.49
C GLY A 204 24.04 -3.72 0.41
N HIS A 205 23.22 -3.32 -0.57
CA HIS A 205 22.89 -4.09 -1.76
C HIS A 205 22.46 -3.15 -2.88
N PHE A 206 22.44 -3.69 -4.09
CA PHE A 206 21.91 -3.02 -5.28
C PHE A 206 21.21 -4.08 -6.16
N ASN A 207 19.97 -3.80 -6.54
CA ASN A 207 19.15 -4.69 -7.37
C ASN A 207 18.54 -3.91 -8.52
N ILE A 208 18.51 -4.54 -9.68
CA ILE A 208 17.74 -4.10 -10.85
C ILE A 208 16.82 -5.24 -11.22
N GLY A 209 15.53 -4.92 -11.38
CA GLY A 209 14.49 -5.85 -11.82
C GLY A 209 13.86 -5.37 -13.11
N VAL A 210 13.70 -6.29 -14.05
CA VAL A 210 12.88 -6.08 -15.24
C VAL A 210 12.04 -7.32 -15.42
N SER A 211 10.72 -7.13 -15.50
CA SER A 211 9.81 -8.23 -15.80
C SER A 211 8.76 -7.79 -16.80
N GLY A 212 8.19 -8.75 -17.50
CA GLY A 212 7.10 -8.55 -18.45
C GLY A 212 6.18 -9.76 -18.46
N GLY A 213 4.93 -9.52 -18.83
CA GLY A 213 3.93 -10.55 -18.93
C GLY A 213 2.79 -10.13 -19.85
N PHE A 214 1.91 -11.04 -20.14
CA PHE A 214 0.71 -10.76 -20.90
C PHE A 214 -0.43 -11.68 -20.46
N ASN A 215 -1.65 -11.18 -20.63
CA ASN A 215 -2.85 -11.98 -20.48
C ASN A 215 -3.35 -12.34 -21.88
N THR A 216 -3.63 -13.62 -22.15
CA THR A 216 -4.12 -14.08 -23.46
C THR A 216 -5.46 -13.44 -23.82
N GLN A 217 -6.31 -13.16 -22.86
CA GLN A 217 -7.59 -12.47 -23.09
C GLN A 217 -7.38 -11.04 -23.58
N THR A 218 -6.42 -10.30 -23.01
CA THR A 218 -6.14 -8.93 -23.47
C THR A 218 -5.50 -8.91 -24.85
N LEU A 219 -4.63 -9.88 -25.19
CA LEU A 219 -3.96 -9.95 -26.49
C LEU A 219 -4.86 -10.36 -27.65
N THR A 220 -5.96 -11.10 -27.37
CA THR A 220 -6.88 -11.59 -28.40
C THR A 220 -8.11 -10.69 -28.58
N THR A 221 -8.17 -9.58 -27.86
CA THR A 221 -9.28 -8.65 -27.87
C THR A 221 -8.82 -7.34 -28.52
N ASP A 222 -9.69 -6.70 -29.30
CA ASP A 222 -9.50 -5.33 -29.80
C ASP A 222 -9.56 -4.40 -28.58
N PHE A 223 -8.41 -4.15 -27.98
CA PHE A 223 -8.30 -3.46 -26.70
C PHE A 223 -8.53 -1.95 -26.89
N LEU A 224 -9.57 -1.45 -26.23
CA LEU A 224 -9.92 -0.03 -26.27
C LEU A 224 -9.17 0.76 -25.22
N LYS A 225 -8.67 1.93 -25.62
CA LYS A 225 -8.00 2.91 -24.78
C LYS A 225 -8.66 4.27 -24.92
N MET A 226 -8.87 4.95 -23.79
CA MET A 226 -9.35 6.33 -23.81
C MET A 226 -8.27 7.31 -24.28
N ASP A 227 -8.68 8.38 -24.94
CA ASP A 227 -7.79 9.49 -25.30
C ASP A 227 -7.54 10.43 -24.10
N GLY A 228 -6.40 11.13 -24.12
CA GLY A 228 -6.05 12.16 -23.15
C GLY A 228 -5.08 11.72 -22.06
N VAL A 229 -4.51 10.50 -22.11
CA VAL A 229 -3.50 10.02 -21.17
C VAL A 229 -2.23 9.63 -21.92
N ASN A 230 -1.09 10.18 -21.49
CA ASN A 230 0.21 9.90 -22.12
C ASN A 230 0.83 8.56 -21.63
N LEU A 231 1.98 8.21 -22.19
CA LEU A 231 2.70 6.95 -21.86
C LEU A 231 3.19 6.86 -20.40
N LEU A 232 3.27 7.98 -19.70
CA LEU A 232 3.64 8.03 -18.27
C LEU A 232 2.42 8.05 -17.35
N GLY A 233 1.21 7.92 -17.88
CA GLY A 233 -0.01 7.96 -17.09
C GLY A 233 -0.45 9.39 -16.70
N ILE A 234 0.18 10.43 -17.23
CA ILE A 234 -0.21 11.81 -16.93
C ILE A 234 -1.35 12.20 -17.85
N ALA A 235 -2.47 12.58 -17.25
CA ALA A 235 -3.69 12.91 -17.97
C ALA A 235 -3.76 14.39 -18.34
N ASP A 236 -4.38 14.66 -19.51
CA ASP A 236 -4.71 16.03 -19.96
C ASP A 236 -6.00 16.50 -19.26
N LYS A 237 -5.89 17.59 -18.52
CA LYS A 237 -6.99 18.18 -17.73
C LYS A 237 -7.62 19.39 -18.40
N THR A 238 -7.36 19.60 -19.69
CA THR A 238 -7.86 20.77 -20.42
C THR A 238 -9.38 20.70 -20.57
N GLN A 239 -10.07 21.72 -20.09
CA GLN A 239 -11.51 21.87 -20.19
C GLN A 239 -11.89 23.23 -20.81
N PRO A 240 -13.02 23.35 -21.51
CA PRO A 240 -13.47 24.64 -22.06
C PRO A 240 -13.86 25.60 -20.93
N GLY A 241 -13.56 26.86 -21.12
CA GLY A 241 -13.91 27.92 -20.16
C GLY A 241 -15.36 28.41 -20.20
N MET A 242 -16.11 28.11 -21.27
CA MET A 242 -17.47 28.64 -21.52
C MET A 242 -18.41 27.57 -22.07
N GLU A 243 -19.69 27.65 -21.70
CA GLU A 243 -20.75 26.73 -22.12
C GLU A 243 -21.02 26.71 -23.66
N ASN A 244 -20.79 27.85 -24.32
CA ASN A 244 -21.01 27.99 -25.76
C ASN A 244 -19.80 27.62 -26.62
N ASN A 245 -18.80 26.97 -26.03
CA ASN A 245 -17.58 26.60 -26.71
C ASN A 245 -17.27 25.12 -26.52
N TYR A 246 -17.45 24.32 -27.59
CA TYR A 246 -17.01 22.94 -27.62
C TYR A 246 -15.52 22.87 -27.96
N ASN A 247 -14.68 23.05 -26.97
CA ASN A 247 -13.22 23.04 -27.12
C ASN A 247 -12.60 21.98 -26.19
N PHE A 248 -13.23 20.83 -26.11
CA PHE A 248 -12.63 19.67 -25.46
C PHE A 248 -11.52 19.13 -26.35
N LYS A 249 -10.39 18.85 -25.75
CA LYS A 249 -9.20 18.40 -26.49
C LYS A 249 -9.23 16.90 -26.77
N ASN A 250 -9.78 16.15 -25.85
CA ASN A 250 -9.78 14.70 -25.90
C ASN A 250 -11.00 14.17 -26.65
N SER A 251 -10.80 13.14 -27.46
CA SER A 251 -11.83 12.44 -28.24
C SER A 251 -12.84 11.74 -27.32
N LEU A 252 -14.12 11.73 -27.72
CA LEU A 252 -15.14 10.88 -27.10
C LEU A 252 -15.06 9.42 -27.58
N ASP A 253 -14.43 9.19 -28.72
CA ASP A 253 -14.24 7.86 -29.27
C ASP A 253 -12.93 7.26 -28.76
N PRO A 254 -12.93 6.07 -28.14
CA PRO A 254 -11.71 5.40 -27.74
C PRO A 254 -10.92 4.93 -28.96
N SER A 255 -9.62 4.81 -28.81
CA SER A 255 -8.73 4.24 -29.83
C SER A 255 -8.41 2.78 -29.52
N GLU A 256 -8.15 1.99 -30.56
CA GLU A 256 -7.61 0.65 -30.42
C GLU A 256 -6.13 0.70 -30.05
N HIS A 257 -5.69 -0.23 -29.22
CA HIS A 257 -4.31 -0.37 -28.79
C HIS A 257 -3.77 -1.76 -29.14
N ASP A 258 -2.74 -1.80 -29.97
CA ASP A 258 -2.30 -3.04 -30.65
C ASP A 258 -1.49 -4.01 -29.76
N LEU A 259 -0.89 -3.55 -28.65
CA LEU A 259 0.04 -4.37 -27.88
C LEU A 259 -0.09 -4.18 -26.36
N GLN A 260 -0.77 -5.11 -25.70
CA GLN A 260 -1.01 -5.11 -24.25
C GLN A 260 0.02 -5.99 -23.54
N ILE A 261 1.22 -5.45 -23.35
CA ILE A 261 2.29 -6.11 -22.59
C ILE A 261 2.42 -5.44 -21.22
N ASN A 262 2.21 -6.21 -20.16
CA ASN A 262 2.53 -5.81 -18.80
C ASN A 262 4.04 -5.65 -18.64
N ARG A 263 4.50 -4.57 -18.03
CA ARG A 263 5.90 -4.22 -17.87
C ARG A 263 6.16 -3.71 -16.46
N ASN A 264 7.22 -4.22 -15.86
CA ASN A 264 7.69 -3.76 -14.56
C ASN A 264 9.19 -3.49 -14.66
N TYR A 265 9.60 -2.31 -14.25
CA TYR A 265 10.98 -1.87 -14.15
C TYR A 265 11.23 -1.41 -12.73
N GLY A 266 12.21 -1.99 -12.05
CA GLY A 266 12.52 -1.63 -10.67
C GLY A 266 14.03 -1.51 -10.45
N VAL A 267 14.42 -0.55 -9.63
CA VAL A 267 15.75 -0.41 -9.09
C VAL A 267 15.66 -0.18 -7.59
N SER A 268 16.47 -0.90 -6.82
CA SER A 268 16.59 -0.66 -5.39
C SER A 268 18.03 -0.83 -4.93
N GLY A 269 18.42 -0.06 -3.92
CA GLY A 269 19.74 -0.19 -3.37
C GLY A 269 20.01 0.77 -2.22
N GLY A 270 21.02 0.42 -1.45
CA GLY A 270 21.42 1.23 -0.31
C GLY A 270 22.76 0.80 0.24
N LYS A 271 23.28 1.61 1.14
CA LYS A 271 24.55 1.34 1.80
C LYS A 271 24.56 1.91 3.21
N ARG A 272 25.22 1.20 4.12
CA ARG A 272 25.51 1.64 5.48
C ARG A 272 26.96 2.06 5.59
N PHE A 273 27.17 3.21 6.19
CA PHE A 273 28.47 3.78 6.53
C PHE A 273 28.61 3.88 8.04
N TYR A 274 29.82 3.77 8.53
CA TYR A 274 30.16 4.01 9.93
C TYR A 274 30.95 5.30 10.04
N VAL A 275 30.47 6.22 10.87
CA VAL A 275 31.00 7.58 10.98
C VAL A 275 31.53 7.80 12.40
N GLY A 276 32.64 8.50 12.51
CA GLY A 276 33.23 8.89 13.78
C GLY A 276 33.93 7.75 14.57
N PRO A 277 34.55 8.08 15.71
CA PRO A 277 35.30 7.12 16.54
C PRO A 277 34.41 6.05 17.17
N GLN A 278 33.13 6.35 17.37
CA GLN A 278 32.15 5.46 18.00
C GLN A 278 31.44 4.56 16.99
N LYS A 279 31.78 4.68 15.70
CA LYS A 279 31.19 3.93 14.59
C LYS A 279 29.67 4.08 14.51
N ASP A 280 29.18 5.33 14.68
CA ASP A 280 27.79 5.65 14.45
C ASP A 280 27.37 5.23 13.04
N ALA A 281 26.19 4.64 12.88
CA ALA A 281 25.76 4.13 11.58
C ALA A 281 24.90 5.14 10.83
N LEU A 282 25.30 5.47 9.61
CA LEU A 282 24.51 6.22 8.64
C LEU A 282 24.13 5.29 7.49
N SER A 283 22.83 5.13 7.26
CA SER A 283 22.30 4.26 6.20
C SER A 283 21.44 5.07 5.25
N PHE A 284 21.55 4.79 3.95
CA PHE A 284 20.58 5.25 2.98
C PHE A 284 20.02 4.06 2.19
N PHE A 285 18.78 4.17 1.76
CA PHE A 285 18.10 3.18 0.93
C PHE A 285 17.17 3.89 -0.06
N LEU A 286 17.21 3.44 -1.32
CA LEU A 286 16.44 4.02 -2.41
C LEU A 286 15.71 2.90 -3.15
N VAL A 287 14.47 3.16 -3.55
CA VAL A 287 13.68 2.34 -4.47
C VAL A 287 13.06 3.26 -5.51
N ALA A 288 13.05 2.84 -6.77
CA ALA A 288 12.24 3.43 -7.81
C ALA A 288 11.70 2.32 -8.70
N ALA A 289 10.42 2.40 -9.06
CA ALA A 289 9.79 1.44 -9.95
C ALA A 289 8.76 2.12 -10.87
N HIS A 290 8.54 1.48 -12.01
CA HIS A 290 7.52 1.83 -12.99
C HIS A 290 6.82 0.57 -13.47
N ASN A 291 5.49 0.55 -13.36
CA ASN A 291 4.65 -0.57 -13.75
C ASN A 291 3.64 -0.12 -14.80
N THR A 292 3.35 -0.98 -15.76
CA THR A 292 2.24 -0.85 -16.70
C THR A 292 1.53 -2.18 -16.79
N GLU A 293 0.23 -2.19 -16.52
CA GLU A 293 -0.61 -3.38 -16.51
C GLU A 293 -1.84 -3.17 -17.38
N TYR A 294 -2.28 -4.25 -18.04
CA TYR A 294 -3.49 -4.27 -18.86
C TYR A 294 -4.41 -5.38 -18.38
N GLN A 295 -5.69 -5.06 -18.28
CA GLN A 295 -6.73 -6.01 -17.90
C GLN A 295 -7.92 -5.89 -18.85
N TYR A 296 -8.52 -7.02 -19.20
CA TYR A 296 -9.80 -7.12 -19.88
C TYR A 296 -10.74 -8.00 -19.05
N ALA A 297 -11.97 -7.54 -18.88
CA ALA A 297 -13.02 -8.29 -18.20
C ALA A 297 -14.33 -8.23 -18.96
N GLU A 298 -15.06 -9.35 -18.94
CA GLU A 298 -16.46 -9.38 -19.31
C GLU A 298 -17.28 -9.51 -18.03
N GLU A 299 -18.29 -8.66 -17.88
CA GLU A 299 -19.08 -8.60 -16.66
C GLU A 299 -20.58 -8.52 -16.93
N VAL A 300 -21.37 -8.87 -15.93
CA VAL A 300 -22.83 -8.72 -15.96
C VAL A 300 -23.22 -7.79 -14.80
N LEU A 301 -23.85 -6.67 -15.17
CA LEU A 301 -24.42 -5.72 -14.23
C LEU A 301 -25.91 -5.97 -14.08
N ARG A 302 -26.33 -6.54 -12.95
CA ARG A 302 -27.74 -6.83 -12.69
C ARG A 302 -28.18 -6.22 -11.37
N ASN A 303 -29.19 -5.35 -11.44
CA ASN A 303 -29.78 -4.73 -10.27
C ASN A 303 -31.27 -5.06 -10.20
N THR A 304 -31.74 -5.30 -8.98
CA THR A 304 -33.15 -5.62 -8.69
C THR A 304 -33.73 -4.65 -7.67
N THR A 305 -35.02 -4.39 -7.77
CA THR A 305 -35.79 -3.73 -6.73
C THR A 305 -35.93 -4.63 -5.51
N THR A 306 -36.40 -4.10 -4.40
CA THR A 306 -36.72 -4.88 -3.17
C THR A 306 -37.75 -5.99 -3.41
N ASN A 307 -38.57 -5.87 -4.45
CA ASN A 307 -39.58 -6.87 -4.84
C ASN A 307 -39.03 -7.93 -5.82
N GLY A 308 -37.74 -7.89 -6.13
CA GLY A 308 -37.10 -8.83 -7.05
C GLY A 308 -37.28 -8.50 -8.53
N THR A 309 -37.90 -7.38 -8.89
CA THR A 309 -37.98 -6.94 -10.28
C THR A 309 -36.63 -6.44 -10.76
N ILE A 310 -36.13 -7.01 -11.86
CA ILE A 310 -34.90 -6.57 -12.50
C ILE A 310 -35.19 -5.23 -13.20
N TYR A 311 -34.43 -4.20 -12.86
CA TYR A 311 -34.52 -2.90 -13.52
C TYR A 311 -33.24 -2.55 -14.32
N LYS A 312 -32.17 -3.31 -14.13
CA LYS A 312 -30.94 -3.23 -14.89
C LYS A 312 -30.40 -4.64 -15.14
N ASP A 313 -30.11 -4.97 -16.39
CA ASP A 313 -29.48 -6.22 -16.82
C ASP A 313 -28.64 -5.93 -18.07
N GLN A 314 -27.35 -5.70 -17.88
CA GLN A 314 -26.41 -5.33 -18.92
C GLN A 314 -25.21 -6.28 -18.92
N THR A 315 -24.70 -6.58 -20.11
CA THR A 315 -23.40 -7.20 -20.31
C THR A 315 -22.38 -6.12 -20.60
N GLY A 316 -21.23 -6.18 -19.91
CA GLY A 316 -20.16 -5.20 -20.05
C GLY A 316 -18.87 -5.82 -20.56
N LYS A 317 -18.12 -5.03 -21.35
CA LYS A 317 -16.73 -5.28 -21.70
C LYS A 317 -15.92 -4.14 -21.12
N VAL A 318 -14.99 -4.45 -20.23
CA VAL A 318 -14.17 -3.46 -19.53
C VAL A 318 -12.71 -3.66 -19.92
N TYR A 319 -12.10 -2.60 -20.40
CA TYR A 319 -10.69 -2.50 -20.77
C TYR A 319 -10.02 -1.56 -19.78
N GLU A 320 -9.00 -2.02 -19.08
CA GLU A 320 -8.31 -1.23 -18.07
C GLU A 320 -6.81 -1.21 -18.32
N GLN A 321 -6.20 -0.03 -18.24
CA GLN A 321 -4.76 0.16 -18.19
C GLN A 321 -4.39 0.87 -16.90
N LYS A 322 -3.50 0.26 -16.12
CA LYS A 322 -2.90 0.85 -14.93
C LYS A 322 -1.44 1.20 -15.19
N ILE A 323 -1.05 2.44 -14.87
CA ILE A 323 0.33 2.92 -14.93
C ILE A 323 0.68 3.44 -13.56
N SER A 324 1.71 2.86 -12.92
CA SER A 324 2.16 3.24 -11.60
C SER A 324 3.64 3.56 -11.59
N GLN A 325 4.02 4.66 -10.94
CA GLN A 325 5.39 5.04 -10.66
C GLN A 325 5.56 5.26 -9.16
N LEU A 326 6.61 4.73 -8.62
CA LEU A 326 6.91 4.89 -7.21
C LEU A 326 8.38 5.22 -6.98
N ALA A 327 8.63 6.01 -5.95
CA ALA A 327 9.96 6.25 -5.41
C ALA A 327 9.90 6.24 -3.88
N LEU A 328 10.90 5.61 -3.26
CA LEU A 328 11.10 5.59 -1.81
C LEU A 328 12.55 5.95 -1.52
N ALA A 329 12.78 6.82 -0.54
CA ALA A 329 14.11 7.14 -0.03
C ALA A 329 14.08 7.14 1.49
N ASN A 330 14.98 6.37 2.10
CA ASN A 330 15.20 6.37 3.54
C ASN A 330 16.61 6.86 3.86
N LEU A 331 16.74 7.65 4.91
CA LEU A 331 17.99 8.06 5.49
C LEU A 331 17.90 7.82 7.00
N ASP A 332 18.74 6.92 7.51
CA ASP A 332 18.75 6.54 8.93
C ASP A 332 20.09 6.86 9.56
N TYR A 333 20.07 7.44 10.74
CA TYR A 333 21.25 7.73 11.55
C TYR A 333 21.10 7.14 12.95
N ASP A 334 21.93 6.15 13.26
CA ASP A 334 22.01 5.53 14.59
C ASP A 334 23.19 6.12 15.36
N TYR A 335 22.91 7.00 16.32
CA TYR A 335 23.90 7.63 17.17
C TYR A 335 24.11 6.84 18.47
N ARG A 336 25.33 6.38 18.68
CA ARG A 336 25.75 5.60 19.87
C ARG A 336 24.88 4.35 20.12
N ASN A 337 24.32 3.75 19.09
CA ASN A 337 23.38 2.62 19.20
C ASN A 337 22.22 2.83 20.19
N ARG A 338 21.92 4.07 20.55
CA ARG A 338 20.93 4.43 21.56
C ARG A 338 19.90 5.45 21.06
N HIS A 339 20.28 6.26 20.12
CA HIS A 339 19.45 7.30 19.53
C HIS A 339 19.30 7.01 18.05
N HIS A 340 18.09 7.12 17.58
CA HIS A 340 17.76 6.86 16.17
C HIS A 340 17.06 8.09 15.58
N LEU A 341 17.50 8.52 14.40
CA LEU A 341 16.88 9.55 13.58
C LEU A 341 16.67 8.99 12.20
N SER A 342 15.45 9.08 11.67
CA SER A 342 15.14 8.63 10.31
C SER A 342 14.37 9.69 9.56
N TYR A 343 14.69 9.81 8.28
CA TYR A 343 13.92 10.56 7.30
C TYR A 343 13.44 9.62 6.21
N ASN A 344 12.14 9.63 5.93
CA ASN A 344 11.51 8.83 4.89
C ASN A 344 10.81 9.74 3.90
N PHE A 345 11.09 9.55 2.64
CA PHE A 345 10.39 10.14 1.51
C PHE A 345 9.73 9.04 0.70
N MET A 346 8.48 9.23 0.34
CA MET A 346 7.76 8.36 -0.59
C MET A 346 6.98 9.20 -1.59
N MET A 347 7.02 8.80 -2.84
CA MET A 347 6.20 9.32 -3.93
C MET A 347 5.52 8.14 -4.62
N VAL A 348 4.22 8.22 -4.81
CA VAL A 348 3.44 7.31 -5.66
C VAL A 348 2.64 8.15 -6.64
N HIS A 349 2.74 7.83 -7.91
CA HIS A 349 1.85 8.28 -8.97
C HIS A 349 1.14 7.06 -9.52
N ASP A 350 -0.17 7.05 -9.45
CA ASP A 350 -1.01 5.96 -9.93
C ASP A 350 -2.06 6.51 -10.90
N ASN A 351 -2.05 5.99 -12.13
CA ASN A 351 -3.06 6.31 -13.12
C ASN A 351 -3.77 5.03 -13.55
N VAL A 352 -5.07 5.00 -13.32
CA VAL A 352 -5.96 3.92 -13.80
C VAL A 352 -6.89 4.51 -14.82
N GLN A 353 -6.86 4.00 -16.04
CA GLN A 353 -7.76 4.40 -17.10
C GLN A 353 -8.57 3.19 -17.57
N SER A 354 -9.88 3.41 -17.77
CA SER A 354 -10.81 2.37 -18.19
C SER A 354 -11.74 2.83 -19.29
N VAL A 355 -12.07 1.91 -20.18
CA VAL A 355 -13.18 1.99 -21.14
C VAL A 355 -14.12 0.84 -20.84
N GLY A 356 -15.38 1.15 -20.53
CA GLY A 356 -16.42 0.17 -20.29
C GLY A 356 -17.56 0.34 -21.27
N ASP A 357 -17.85 -0.69 -22.05
CA ASP A 357 -18.95 -0.76 -22.99
C ASP A 357 -20.02 -1.72 -22.47
N TYR A 358 -21.20 -1.20 -22.18
CA TYR A 358 -22.31 -1.93 -21.56
C TYR A 358 -23.51 -1.94 -22.48
N ASP A 359 -23.98 -3.12 -22.86
CA ASP A 359 -25.18 -3.31 -23.68
C ASP A 359 -26.26 -4.06 -22.89
N GLY A 360 -27.50 -3.62 -22.98
CA GLY A 360 -28.62 -4.28 -22.33
C GLY A 360 -29.68 -3.33 -21.74
N MET A 361 -30.49 -3.89 -20.86
CA MET A 361 -31.60 -3.19 -20.23
C MET A 361 -31.14 -2.31 -19.06
N ASP A 362 -31.57 -1.06 -19.04
CA ASP A 362 -31.48 -0.16 -17.89
C ASP A 362 -32.72 0.77 -17.88
N SER A 363 -33.75 0.38 -17.13
CA SER A 363 -35.02 1.15 -17.08
C SER A 363 -34.89 2.49 -16.36
N GLY A 364 -33.78 2.73 -15.63
CA GLY A 364 -33.46 4.03 -15.05
C GLY A 364 -32.92 5.03 -16.06
N LYS A 365 -32.35 4.53 -17.18
CA LYS A 365 -31.77 5.35 -18.24
C LYS A 365 -32.57 5.32 -19.56
N PHE A 366 -33.02 4.15 -19.99
CA PHE A 366 -33.58 3.92 -21.31
C PHE A 366 -35.11 3.65 -21.24
N ASN A 367 -35.86 4.52 -20.57
CA ASN A 367 -37.30 4.36 -20.42
C ASN A 367 -38.03 4.59 -21.74
N ASP A 368 -38.36 3.53 -22.49
CA ASP A 368 -39.04 3.55 -23.79
C ASP A 368 -39.69 2.22 -24.20
N ASP A 369 -40.24 2.22 -25.44
CA ASP A 369 -40.96 1.09 -26.07
C ASP A 369 -40.06 -0.09 -26.52
N TYR A 370 -38.74 0.01 -26.40
CA TYR A 370 -37.76 -1.04 -26.75
C TYR A 370 -37.22 -1.78 -25.56
N ASP A 371 -38.11 -2.17 -24.64
CA ASP A 371 -37.77 -2.94 -23.43
C ASP A 371 -36.66 -2.28 -22.58
N ASN A 372 -36.55 -0.95 -22.62
CA ASN A 372 -35.53 -0.16 -21.90
C ASN A 372 -34.09 -0.57 -22.29
N MET A 373 -33.89 -1.02 -23.51
CA MET A 373 -32.57 -1.45 -24.01
C MET A 373 -31.75 -0.26 -24.50
N GLY A 374 -30.45 -0.34 -24.29
CA GLY A 374 -29.50 0.66 -24.76
C GLY A 374 -28.05 0.26 -24.55
N PHE A 375 -27.16 1.14 -24.95
CA PHE A 375 -25.72 1.03 -24.85
C PHE A 375 -25.18 2.19 -24.04
N THR A 376 -24.30 1.89 -23.08
CA THR A 376 -23.57 2.90 -22.30
C THR A 376 -22.09 2.70 -22.50
N ARG A 377 -21.37 3.74 -22.97
CA ARG A 377 -19.90 3.80 -22.92
C ARG A 377 -19.48 4.70 -21.79
N ARG A 378 -18.65 4.17 -20.90
CA ARG A 378 -18.00 4.93 -19.82
C ARG A 378 -16.49 4.90 -20.03
N GLN A 379 -15.88 6.08 -20.10
CA GLN A 379 -14.44 6.24 -20.13
C GLN A 379 -14.03 7.04 -18.91
N GLN A 380 -13.07 6.56 -18.16
CA GLN A 380 -12.63 7.19 -16.91
C GLN A 380 -11.13 7.03 -16.75
N ALA A 381 -10.46 8.09 -16.32
CA ALA A 381 -9.11 8.04 -15.81
C ALA A 381 -9.10 8.58 -14.38
N ASN A 382 -8.34 7.93 -13.51
CA ASN A 382 -7.99 8.45 -12.19
C ASN A 382 -6.49 8.68 -12.20
N ASP A 383 -6.06 9.93 -12.05
CA ASP A 383 -4.66 10.35 -12.07
C ASP A 383 -4.32 10.90 -10.67
N ASN A 384 -3.66 10.08 -9.86
CA ASN A 384 -3.47 10.29 -8.44
C ASN A 384 -2.01 10.37 -8.06
N TRP A 385 -1.67 11.33 -7.18
CA TRP A 385 -0.34 11.53 -6.65
C TRP A 385 -0.37 11.52 -5.12
N LEU A 386 0.55 10.79 -4.53
CA LEU A 386 0.82 10.80 -3.10
C LEU A 386 2.29 11.13 -2.87
N LEU A 387 2.55 12.16 -2.06
CA LEU A 387 3.88 12.49 -1.57
C LEU A 387 3.87 12.44 -0.04
N VAL A 388 4.79 11.71 0.54
CA VAL A 388 4.95 11.55 1.99
C VAL A 388 6.36 11.94 2.39
N ASN A 389 6.47 12.82 3.37
CA ASN A 389 7.74 13.20 4.01
C ASN A 389 7.65 12.96 5.50
N GLN A 390 8.49 12.11 6.05
CA GLN A 390 8.45 11.76 7.48
C GLN A 390 9.81 11.96 8.12
N LEU A 391 9.84 12.66 9.24
CA LEU A 391 11.00 12.75 10.11
C LEU A 391 10.65 12.10 11.45
N MET A 392 11.39 11.10 11.87
CA MET A 392 11.13 10.34 13.09
C MET A 392 12.39 10.23 13.92
N THR A 393 12.23 10.25 15.22
CA THR A 393 13.35 10.08 16.15
C THR A 393 12.95 9.28 17.37
N ASN A 394 13.91 8.50 17.89
CA ASN A 394 13.81 7.80 19.16
C ASN A 394 15.08 8.03 19.96
N TRP A 395 14.95 8.55 21.17
CA TRP A 395 16.04 8.92 22.05
C TRP A 395 15.95 8.20 23.38
N GLY A 396 16.91 7.33 23.68
CA GLY A 396 17.08 6.75 25.01
C GLY A 396 17.69 7.77 25.97
N LEU A 397 16.87 8.48 26.75
CA LEU A 397 17.33 9.51 27.67
C LEU A 397 18.09 8.89 28.88
N THR A 398 17.51 7.84 29.46
CA THR A 398 18.15 7.01 30.50
C THR A 398 18.02 5.53 30.11
N LYS A 399 18.43 4.60 30.95
CA LYS A 399 18.19 3.18 30.71
C LYS A 399 16.70 2.81 30.71
N THR A 400 15.90 3.55 31.49
CA THR A 400 14.46 3.30 31.65
C THR A 400 13.57 4.34 30.98
N LEU A 401 14.10 5.51 30.60
CA LEU A 401 13.33 6.59 30.01
C LEU A 401 13.70 6.80 28.54
N SER A 402 12.72 6.72 27.63
CA SER A 402 12.88 7.03 26.21
C SER A 402 11.87 8.09 25.76
N PHE A 403 12.29 8.88 24.79
CA PHE A 403 11.49 9.89 24.10
C PHE A 403 11.41 9.52 22.63
N ASP A 404 10.21 9.49 22.06
CA ASP A 404 9.96 9.35 20.64
C ASP A 404 9.18 10.57 20.11
N ALA A 405 9.55 11.03 18.95
CA ALA A 405 8.83 12.09 18.27
C ALA A 405 8.89 11.88 16.76
N GLY A 406 7.94 12.48 16.05
CA GLY A 406 7.94 12.46 14.60
C GLY A 406 6.95 13.44 14.01
N ALA A 407 7.21 13.79 12.76
CA ALA A 407 6.33 14.58 11.92
C ALA A 407 6.20 13.92 10.55
N SER A 408 5.00 13.95 9.99
CA SER A 408 4.70 13.51 8.62
C SER A 408 3.97 14.63 7.90
N TYR A 409 4.48 15.05 6.75
CA TYR A 409 3.80 15.97 5.86
C TYR A 409 3.44 15.24 4.57
N ASN A 410 2.15 15.11 4.33
CA ASN A 410 1.59 14.38 3.22
C ASN A 410 0.90 15.36 2.27
N VAL A 411 1.08 15.14 0.96
CA VAL A 411 0.35 15.84 -0.09
C VAL A 411 -0.30 14.80 -0.96
N VAL A 412 -1.62 14.88 -1.10
CA VAL A 412 -2.39 14.05 -2.03
C VAL A 412 -3.01 14.95 -3.08
N LYS A 413 -2.92 14.51 -4.33
CA LYS A 413 -3.67 15.07 -5.45
C LYS A 413 -4.41 13.93 -6.11
N GLY A 414 -5.73 13.94 -5.98
CA GLY A 414 -6.63 13.04 -6.68
C GLY A 414 -7.29 13.77 -7.83
N SER A 415 -7.38 13.16 -9.00
CA SER A 415 -8.06 13.79 -10.10
C SER A 415 -8.75 12.77 -11.00
N GLU A 416 -9.93 13.14 -11.44
CA GLU A 416 -10.71 12.46 -12.46
C GLU A 416 -10.75 13.37 -13.71
N PRO A 417 -9.72 13.35 -14.54
CA PRO A 417 -9.66 14.21 -15.72
C PRO A 417 -10.53 13.63 -16.84
N ASP A 418 -11.58 14.35 -17.18
CA ASP A 418 -12.42 14.08 -18.35
C ASP A 418 -13.09 12.68 -18.33
N ARG A 419 -13.79 12.32 -17.23
CA ARG A 419 -14.68 11.16 -17.25
C ARG A 419 -15.80 11.41 -18.26
N ARG A 420 -16.03 10.46 -19.16
CA ARG A 420 -17.02 10.54 -20.24
C ARG A 420 -18.06 9.43 -20.07
N ILE A 421 -19.33 9.80 -20.09
CA ILE A 421 -20.44 8.84 -20.06
C ILE A 421 -21.35 9.16 -21.23
N ASN A 422 -21.47 8.19 -22.14
CA ASN A 422 -22.30 8.30 -23.33
C ASN A 422 -23.36 7.20 -23.33
N ASN A 423 -24.63 7.60 -23.43
CA ASN A 423 -25.76 6.71 -23.41
C ASN A 423 -26.50 6.76 -24.76
N LEU A 424 -26.65 5.61 -25.35
CA LEU A 424 -27.33 5.43 -26.65
C LEU A 424 -28.53 4.52 -26.43
N ARG A 425 -29.72 5.01 -26.76
CA ARG A 425 -30.97 4.25 -26.66
C ARG A 425 -31.16 3.36 -27.89
N LYS A 426 -31.62 2.15 -27.70
CA LYS A 426 -31.95 1.26 -28.81
C LYS A 426 -33.11 1.79 -29.63
N ALA A 427 -33.03 1.65 -30.95
CA ALA A 427 -34.07 1.99 -31.94
C ALA A 427 -34.32 0.78 -32.84
N ALA A 428 -35.36 0.86 -33.72
CA ALA A 428 -35.74 -0.25 -34.59
C ALA A 428 -34.60 -0.80 -35.46
N GLU A 429 -33.75 0.08 -35.99
CA GLU A 429 -32.64 -0.28 -36.88
C GLU A 429 -31.28 0.23 -36.38
N GLY A 430 -31.02 0.18 -35.08
CA GLY A 430 -29.75 0.64 -34.51
C GLY A 430 -29.91 1.33 -33.16
N TYR A 431 -29.22 2.45 -33.02
CA TYR A 431 -29.21 3.24 -31.78
C TYR A 431 -29.48 4.71 -32.10
N THR A 432 -29.93 5.45 -31.11
CA THR A 432 -30.09 6.91 -31.16
C THR A 432 -29.50 7.55 -29.94
N LEU A 433 -29.02 8.80 -30.04
CA LEU A 433 -28.58 9.57 -28.91
C LEU A 433 -29.75 9.79 -27.94
N LEU A 434 -29.50 9.60 -26.67
CA LEU A 434 -30.51 9.81 -25.65
C LEU A 434 -30.70 11.31 -25.40
N GLU A 435 -31.97 11.75 -25.44
CA GLU A 435 -32.33 13.13 -25.09
C GLU A 435 -32.18 13.37 -23.58
N GLY A 436 -31.87 14.61 -23.19
CA GLY A 436 -31.67 15.01 -21.83
C GLY A 436 -30.22 14.98 -21.38
N ASN A 437 -29.97 14.99 -20.06
CA ASN A 437 -28.64 15.12 -19.45
C ASN A 437 -27.89 13.78 -19.36
N SER A 438 -27.92 12.98 -20.38
CA SER A 438 -27.34 11.63 -20.37
C SER A 438 -25.96 11.53 -21.00
N GLN A 439 -25.50 12.60 -21.64
CA GLN A 439 -24.16 12.70 -22.22
C GLN A 439 -23.33 13.61 -21.32
N GLN A 440 -22.28 13.07 -20.70
CA GLN A 440 -21.55 13.76 -19.64
C GLN A 440 -20.05 13.80 -19.90
N ARG A 441 -19.44 14.93 -19.59
CA ARG A 441 -18.00 15.05 -19.34
C ARG A 441 -17.80 15.64 -17.95
N TYR A 442 -16.96 15.00 -17.14
CA TYR A 442 -16.74 15.37 -15.76
C TYR A 442 -15.26 15.50 -15.47
N PHE A 443 -14.89 16.55 -14.76
CA PHE A 443 -13.52 16.85 -14.33
C PHE A 443 -13.54 17.12 -12.84
N SER A 444 -12.66 16.46 -12.09
CA SER A 444 -12.48 16.79 -10.68
C SER A 444 -11.02 16.84 -10.26
N GLU A 445 -10.73 17.65 -9.27
CA GLU A 445 -9.45 17.73 -8.58
C GLU A 445 -9.66 17.80 -7.06
N LEU A 446 -8.96 16.94 -6.36
CA LEU A 446 -8.79 16.93 -4.91
C LEU A 446 -7.34 17.31 -4.60
N ASN A 447 -7.12 18.28 -3.72
CA ASN A 447 -5.79 18.66 -3.22
C ASN A 447 -5.83 18.66 -1.71
N GLU A 448 -5.26 17.64 -1.07
CA GLU A 448 -5.17 17.54 0.39
C GLU A 448 -3.73 17.69 0.87
N ASN A 449 -3.55 18.56 1.87
CA ASN A 449 -2.33 18.71 2.65
C ASN A 449 -2.59 18.27 4.08
N ASP A 450 -1.82 17.33 4.59
CA ASP A 450 -2.01 16.70 5.89
C ASP A 450 -0.68 16.72 6.67
N LEU A 451 -0.61 17.55 7.71
CA LEU A 451 0.51 17.60 8.64
C LEU A 451 0.17 16.79 9.90
N ASN A 452 0.94 15.76 10.17
CA ASN A 452 0.82 14.95 11.38
C ASN A 452 2.06 15.14 12.25
N VAL A 453 1.86 15.29 13.55
CA VAL A 453 2.94 15.33 14.54
C VAL A 453 2.65 14.39 15.69
N LYS A 454 3.66 13.74 16.22
CA LYS A 454 3.54 12.89 17.42
C LYS A 454 4.74 13.07 18.33
N ALA A 455 4.50 12.96 19.63
CA ALA A 455 5.56 12.92 20.65
C ALA A 455 5.12 12.00 21.78
N GLY A 456 6.06 11.22 22.31
CA GLY A 456 5.80 10.28 23.37
C GLY A 456 6.97 10.19 24.34
N LEU A 457 6.66 10.00 25.61
CA LEU A 457 7.62 9.71 26.66
C LEU A 457 7.25 8.37 27.27
N THR A 458 8.17 7.41 27.24
CA THR A 458 7.97 6.06 27.78
C THR A 458 8.92 5.82 28.93
N TYR A 459 8.36 5.49 30.10
CA TYR A 459 9.11 5.09 31.28
C TYR A 459 8.93 3.59 31.52
N ARG A 460 10.02 2.80 31.45
CA ARG A 460 10.04 1.38 31.81
C ARG A 460 10.18 1.23 33.32
N LEU A 461 9.38 0.34 33.88
CA LEU A 461 9.36 0.16 35.35
C LEU A 461 10.58 -0.60 35.90
N ALA A 462 11.27 -1.37 35.04
CA ALA A 462 12.51 -2.04 35.36
C ALA A 462 13.60 -1.79 34.30
N ASP A 463 14.85 -1.98 34.70
CA ASP A 463 16.04 -1.85 33.82
C ASP A 463 16.29 -3.14 32.99
N ASP A 464 15.50 -4.18 33.23
CA ASP A 464 15.58 -5.45 32.50
C ASP A 464 14.90 -5.31 31.11
N GLN A 465 15.61 -5.77 30.06
CA GLN A 465 15.09 -5.74 28.70
C GLN A 465 14.01 -6.80 28.46
N GLU A 466 13.87 -7.80 29.33
CA GLU A 466 12.84 -8.82 29.24
C GLU A 466 11.50 -8.37 29.83
N GLU A 467 11.52 -7.36 30.73
CA GLU A 467 10.30 -6.83 31.32
C GLU A 467 9.63 -5.79 30.41
N ILE A 468 8.36 -6.01 30.12
CA ILE A 468 7.56 -5.15 29.21
C ILE A 468 6.78 -4.06 29.96
N SER A 469 6.82 -4.05 31.30
CA SER A 469 6.06 -3.10 32.12
C SER A 469 6.53 -1.66 31.90
N ASN A 470 5.62 -0.80 31.44
CA ASN A 470 5.94 0.59 31.17
C ASN A 470 4.72 1.52 31.32
N ILE A 471 4.99 2.81 31.43
CA ILE A 471 4.01 3.88 31.36
C ILE A 471 4.41 4.79 30.21
N ARG A 472 3.47 5.08 29.32
CA ARG A 472 3.63 5.98 28.18
C ARG A 472 2.66 7.14 28.26
N ILE A 473 3.16 8.35 28.03
CA ILE A 473 2.38 9.58 27.86
C ILE A 473 2.69 10.09 26.47
N GLY A 474 1.67 10.47 25.71
CA GLY A 474 1.89 10.95 24.36
C GLY A 474 0.88 11.98 23.90
N TYR A 475 1.26 12.64 22.82
CA TYR A 475 0.48 13.61 22.08
C TYR A 475 0.54 13.28 20.58
N ASN A 476 -0.61 13.37 19.89
CA ASN A 476 -0.71 13.32 18.45
C ASN A 476 -1.50 14.55 17.97
N GLY A 477 -1.00 15.25 16.97
CA GLY A 477 -1.69 16.33 16.26
C GLY A 477 -1.84 15.98 14.80
N ARG A 478 -2.99 16.31 14.20
CA ARG A 478 -3.25 16.18 12.76
C ARG A 478 -3.94 17.43 12.26
N PHE A 479 -3.38 18.04 11.21
CA PHE A 479 -3.82 19.30 10.61
C PHE A 479 -4.04 19.08 9.13
N VAL A 480 -5.32 19.08 8.72
CA VAL A 480 -5.74 18.79 7.35
C VAL A 480 -6.29 20.04 6.69
N ASN A 481 -5.86 20.29 5.47
CA ASN A 481 -6.49 21.23 4.56
C ASN A 481 -6.76 20.52 3.25
N ASP A 482 -8.03 20.42 2.89
CA ASP A 482 -8.53 19.70 1.73
C ASP A 482 -9.36 20.66 0.88
N ASP A 483 -9.00 20.77 -0.40
CA ASP A 483 -9.69 21.56 -1.41
C ASP A 483 -10.15 20.64 -2.54
N PHE A 484 -11.45 20.61 -2.79
CA PHE A 484 -12.06 19.86 -3.88
C PHE A 484 -12.80 20.80 -4.84
N GLU A 485 -12.60 20.55 -6.13
CA GLU A 485 -13.35 21.24 -7.20
C GLU A 485 -13.73 20.23 -8.28
N ALA A 486 -15.00 20.25 -8.69
CA ALA A 486 -15.50 19.46 -9.81
C ALA A 486 -16.25 20.33 -10.81
N THR A 487 -16.11 20.00 -12.09
CA THR A 487 -16.87 20.61 -13.18
C THR A 487 -17.51 19.52 -14.02
N GLU A 488 -18.81 19.60 -14.14
CA GLU A 488 -19.62 18.69 -14.95
C GLU A 488 -20.20 19.43 -16.15
N TYR A 489 -20.01 18.87 -17.33
CA TYR A 489 -20.64 19.31 -18.57
C TYR A 489 -21.67 18.27 -19.00
N ASN A 490 -22.94 18.65 -19.00
CA ASN A 490 -24.06 17.86 -19.46
C ASN A 490 -24.46 18.31 -20.85
N MET A 491 -24.44 17.41 -21.82
CA MET A 491 -24.78 17.70 -23.21
C MET A 491 -26.19 17.17 -23.50
N THR A 492 -27.12 18.10 -23.65
CA THR A 492 -28.53 17.81 -23.98
C THR A 492 -28.75 17.78 -25.48
N VAL A 493 -29.17 16.65 -25.99
CA VAL A 493 -29.42 16.43 -27.44
C VAL A 493 -30.73 17.07 -27.85
N ALA A 494 -30.72 17.87 -28.93
CA ALA A 494 -31.90 18.48 -29.52
C ALA A 494 -32.29 17.81 -30.86
N HIS A 495 -31.31 17.30 -31.61
CA HIS A 495 -31.52 16.60 -32.88
C HIS A 495 -30.87 15.22 -32.82
N SER A 496 -31.70 14.19 -32.88
CA SER A 496 -31.24 12.82 -32.89
C SER A 496 -31.62 12.11 -34.16
N SER A 497 -30.76 11.20 -34.64
CA SER A 497 -30.99 10.30 -35.74
C SER A 497 -30.61 8.87 -35.37
N VAL A 498 -31.19 7.90 -36.06
CA VAL A 498 -30.83 6.49 -35.90
C VAL A 498 -29.56 6.19 -36.67
N PHE A 499 -28.63 5.48 -36.03
CA PHE A 499 -27.34 5.07 -36.59
C PHE A 499 -26.94 3.67 -36.10
N ARG A 500 -25.96 3.05 -36.76
CA ARG A 500 -25.32 1.83 -36.31
C ARG A 500 -24.07 2.19 -35.48
N LEU A 501 -23.79 1.42 -34.43
CA LEU A 501 -22.62 1.68 -33.57
C LEU A 501 -21.29 1.64 -34.34
N GLU A 502 -21.19 0.76 -35.35
CA GLU A 502 -19.99 0.56 -36.16
C GLU A 502 -19.71 1.75 -37.09
N ASP A 503 -20.73 2.49 -37.45
CA ASP A 503 -20.67 3.60 -38.43
C ASP A 503 -20.69 4.99 -37.74
N PHE A 504 -20.80 5.03 -36.41
CA PHE A 504 -21.01 6.28 -35.66
C PHE A 504 -19.82 6.70 -34.82
N SER A 505 -19.37 7.91 -35.05
CA SER A 505 -18.38 8.60 -34.20
C SER A 505 -19.09 9.66 -33.34
N LEU A 506 -18.91 9.58 -32.03
CA LEU A 506 -19.44 10.58 -31.11
C LEU A 506 -18.85 11.97 -31.39
N ASP A 507 -17.57 12.06 -31.74
CA ASP A 507 -16.90 13.31 -32.10
C ASP A 507 -17.47 13.95 -33.37
N SER A 508 -18.01 13.13 -34.30
CA SER A 508 -18.67 13.65 -35.49
C SER A 508 -19.97 14.39 -35.15
N TYR A 509 -20.61 14.01 -34.04
CA TYR A 509 -21.83 14.65 -33.56
C TYR A 509 -21.51 15.81 -32.59
N TYR A 510 -20.69 15.55 -31.58
CA TYR A 510 -20.33 16.55 -30.55
C TYR A 510 -19.12 17.38 -30.99
N ASN A 511 -19.40 18.47 -31.70
CA ASN A 511 -18.38 19.41 -32.18
C ASN A 511 -18.90 20.86 -32.14
N GLN A 512 -17.99 21.81 -32.37
CA GLN A 512 -18.31 23.23 -32.31
C GLN A 512 -19.33 23.70 -33.35
N GLU A 513 -19.35 23.06 -34.51
CA GLU A 513 -20.29 23.40 -35.61
C GLU A 513 -21.71 22.97 -35.23
N ASN A 514 -21.88 21.76 -34.76
CA ASN A 514 -23.19 21.22 -34.35
C ASN A 514 -23.73 21.93 -33.11
N LEU A 515 -22.85 22.35 -32.18
CA LEU A 515 -23.24 23.19 -31.04
C LEU A 515 -23.81 24.53 -31.52
N LYS A 516 -23.15 25.23 -32.47
CA LYS A 516 -23.62 26.49 -33.06
C LYS A 516 -24.93 26.32 -33.82
N ASN A 517 -25.13 25.16 -34.45
CA ASN A 517 -26.33 24.85 -35.20
C ASN A 517 -27.50 24.39 -34.28
N GLY A 518 -27.29 24.32 -32.95
CA GLY A 518 -28.33 23.94 -32.01
C GLY A 518 -28.69 22.45 -32.00
N TRP A 519 -27.77 21.58 -32.43
CA TRP A 519 -28.00 20.13 -32.40
C TRP A 519 -27.95 19.59 -30.97
N PHE A 520 -27.20 20.25 -30.12
CA PHE A 520 -27.14 19.98 -28.66
C PHE A 520 -26.82 21.27 -27.92
N GLU A 521 -27.08 21.26 -26.60
CA GLU A 521 -26.74 22.32 -25.68
C GLU A 521 -25.79 21.79 -24.62
N ILE A 522 -24.94 22.65 -24.05
CA ILE A 522 -24.03 22.31 -22.96
C ILE A 522 -24.47 23.07 -21.72
N GLN A 523 -24.69 22.33 -20.63
CA GLN A 523 -24.87 22.90 -19.29
C GLN A 523 -23.63 22.60 -18.46
N ARG A 524 -23.10 23.61 -17.80
CA ARG A 524 -21.93 23.50 -16.93
C ARG A 524 -22.33 23.65 -15.48
N ASN A 525 -22.01 22.67 -14.65
CA ASN A 525 -22.19 22.70 -13.21
C ASN A 525 -20.80 22.68 -12.53
N VAL A 526 -20.62 23.46 -11.46
CA VAL A 526 -19.38 23.50 -10.71
C VAL A 526 -19.69 23.27 -9.24
N ASP A 527 -19.04 22.28 -8.66
CA ASP A 527 -19.07 21.98 -7.24
C ASP A 527 -17.69 22.25 -6.64
N LYS A 528 -17.67 22.94 -5.50
CA LYS A 528 -16.43 23.28 -4.80
C LYS A 528 -16.65 23.31 -3.31
N TYR A 529 -15.72 22.68 -2.58
CA TYR A 529 -15.65 22.80 -1.13
C TYR A 529 -14.22 22.82 -0.61
N THR A 530 -14.05 23.36 0.58
CA THR A 530 -12.80 23.32 1.35
C THR A 530 -13.09 22.77 2.73
N VAL A 531 -12.29 21.80 3.18
CA VAL A 531 -12.36 21.24 4.53
C VAL A 531 -11.07 21.56 5.28
N LYS A 532 -11.22 22.11 6.49
CA LYS A 532 -10.12 22.26 7.45
C LYS A 532 -10.45 21.46 8.69
N LYS A 533 -9.49 20.68 9.15
CA LYS A 533 -9.67 19.84 10.32
C LYS A 533 -8.41 19.81 11.17
N ASP A 534 -8.53 20.24 12.41
CA ASP A 534 -7.47 20.21 13.41
C ASP A 534 -7.83 19.18 14.48
N ILE A 535 -6.97 18.18 14.68
CA ILE A 535 -7.17 17.14 15.70
C ILE A 535 -6.02 17.20 16.70
N HIS A 536 -6.34 17.34 17.96
CA HIS A 536 -5.42 17.29 19.08
C HIS A 536 -5.76 16.11 19.97
N SER A 537 -4.80 15.20 20.17
CA SER A 537 -4.97 13.99 20.96
C SER A 537 -3.92 13.93 22.05
N ALA A 538 -4.32 13.69 23.29
CA ALA A 538 -3.43 13.38 24.38
C ALA A 538 -3.82 12.03 24.98
N TYR A 539 -2.83 11.20 25.33
CA TYR A 539 -3.08 9.87 25.89
C TYR A 539 -2.09 9.47 26.95
N VAL A 540 -2.53 8.56 27.81
CA VAL A 540 -1.69 7.84 28.78
C VAL A 540 -2.00 6.36 28.62
N GLU A 541 -0.96 5.54 28.59
CA GLU A 541 -1.05 4.09 28.52
C GLU A 541 -0.12 3.47 29.55
N ALA A 542 -0.59 2.45 30.25
CA ALA A 542 0.20 1.68 31.21
C ALA A 542 0.09 0.20 30.87
N VAL A 543 1.24 -0.42 30.71
CA VAL A 543 1.38 -1.87 30.54
C VAL A 543 2.05 -2.41 31.80
N TYR A 544 1.44 -3.41 32.42
CA TYR A 544 1.99 -4.06 33.58
C TYR A 544 1.94 -5.57 33.44
N GLN A 545 3.10 -6.19 33.53
CA GLN A 545 3.24 -7.65 33.50
C GLN A 545 3.32 -8.16 34.95
N PHE A 546 2.32 -8.93 35.37
CA PHE A 546 2.30 -9.53 36.71
C PHE A 546 3.21 -10.77 36.76
N ASP A 547 3.17 -11.58 35.72
CA ASP A 547 3.97 -12.78 35.51
C ASP A 547 4.05 -13.13 34.02
N ALA A 548 4.60 -14.27 33.65
CA ALA A 548 4.72 -14.71 32.27
C ALA A 548 3.37 -14.95 31.55
N ALA A 549 2.26 -15.10 32.30
CA ALA A 549 0.94 -15.42 31.74
C ALA A 549 -0.03 -14.23 31.75
N TRP A 550 0.19 -13.23 32.62
CA TRP A 550 -0.75 -12.13 32.83
C TRP A 550 -0.15 -10.77 32.56
N ILE A 551 -0.71 -10.08 31.58
CA ILE A 551 -0.35 -8.71 31.22
C ILE A 551 -1.62 -7.87 31.26
N LEU A 552 -1.55 -6.71 31.92
CA LEU A 552 -2.61 -5.72 31.94
C LEU A 552 -2.17 -4.53 31.09
N ASN A 553 -3.03 -4.14 30.14
CA ASN A 553 -2.86 -2.90 29.38
C ASN A 553 -4.06 -2.00 29.64
N LEU A 554 -3.82 -0.80 30.14
CA LEU A 554 -4.80 0.24 30.40
C LEU A 554 -4.40 1.50 29.66
N GLY A 555 -5.34 2.08 28.91
CA GLY A 555 -5.10 3.33 28.19
C GLY A 555 -6.29 4.28 28.28
N VAL A 556 -6.00 5.57 28.39
CA VAL A 556 -6.97 6.66 28.34
C VAL A 556 -6.50 7.66 27.29
N LYS A 557 -7.42 8.10 26.46
CA LYS A 557 -7.17 9.08 25.41
C LYS A 557 -8.24 10.16 25.44
N TYR A 558 -7.83 11.39 25.16
CA TYR A 558 -8.70 12.53 24.93
C TYR A 558 -8.40 13.13 23.56
N ASP A 559 -9.43 13.26 22.75
CA ASP A 559 -9.37 13.91 21.42
C ASP A 559 -10.23 15.17 21.40
N ARG A 560 -9.67 16.23 20.81
CA ARG A 560 -10.37 17.44 20.44
C ARG A 560 -10.27 17.60 18.93
N VAL A 561 -11.40 17.84 18.28
CA VAL A 561 -11.53 18.08 16.85
C VAL A 561 -12.18 19.44 16.65
N ASP A 562 -11.48 20.31 15.90
CA ASP A 562 -11.93 21.64 15.51
C ASP A 562 -12.08 21.76 13.99
#